data_d02d1f986f0bf2293e1ab589e0766eba
#
_entry.id   d02d1f986f0bf2293e1ab589e0766eba
#
_cell.length_a   1.000
_cell.length_b   1.000
_cell.length_c   1.000
_cell.angle_alpha   90.00
_cell.angle_beta   90.00
_cell.angle_gamma   90.00
#
_symmetry.space_group_name_H-M   'P 1'
#
loop_
_entity.id
_entity.type
_entity.pdbx_description
1 polymer ?
#
loop_
_entity_poly.entity_id
_entity_poly.type
_entity_poly.pdbx_seq_one_letter_code
_entity_poly.pdbx_strand_id
1 'polypeptide(L)'
;YTGVYKDNVLVATGLILIKRLPLSFCMYYLPRGPMMDYKDNVLVQYYFDNKKSAKKDHCIFIKFDPAIHVNDYDSKSYNTNRYEYTDTYLKIFKSCKAIHHGYTMSIADTVQARFQSNVYSYENIEKTLPKHTKRLIKIIGRNVQIIHGQGELLDEFSRLVELTESRKGVALRDKEYFKTLLENCPEGSVIFLATCNVYQLDKEAKEKKVQREKEMLQHLKMLKRNCIV
;
A
#
# COMPACT_ATOMS: atom_id res chain seq x y z
N TYR A 1 -12.31 19.12 4.26
CA TYR A 1 -10.90 19.46 4.48
C TYR A 1 -10.78 20.53 5.54
N THR A 2 -9.68 20.49 6.30
CA THR A 2 -9.28 21.52 7.28
C THR A 2 -7.89 22.02 6.94
N GLY A 3 -7.62 23.30 7.23
CA GLY A 3 -6.31 23.90 7.05
C GLY A 3 -6.03 24.93 8.13
N VAL A 4 -4.78 25.04 8.54
CA VAL A 4 -4.27 26.11 9.39
C VAL A 4 -3.27 26.92 8.59
N TYR A 5 -3.46 28.22 8.58
CA TYR A 5 -2.59 29.18 7.91
C TYR A 5 -1.85 30.01 8.95
N LYS A 6 -0.56 30.19 8.75
CA LYS A 6 0.29 31.10 9.50
C LYS A 6 0.97 32.01 8.47
N ASP A 7 0.79 33.31 8.60
CA ASP A 7 1.35 34.30 7.67
C ASP A 7 1.04 33.99 6.18
N ASN A 8 -0.22 33.58 5.90
CA ASN A 8 -0.70 33.14 4.59
C ASN A 8 -0.07 31.85 4.04
N VAL A 9 0.73 31.15 4.84
CA VAL A 9 1.29 29.83 4.48
C VAL A 9 0.46 28.74 5.13
N LEU A 10 0.08 27.72 4.35
CA LEU A 10 -0.61 26.54 4.86
C LEU A 10 0.40 25.69 5.68
N VAL A 11 0.25 25.65 7.01
CA VAL A 11 1.15 24.95 7.93
C VAL A 11 0.60 23.64 8.48
N ALA A 12 -0.72 23.45 8.39
CA ALA A 12 -1.34 22.17 8.73
C ALA A 12 -2.58 21.93 7.86
N THR A 13 -2.81 20.66 7.50
CA THR A 13 -4.01 20.27 6.75
C THR A 13 -4.50 18.89 7.16
N GLY A 14 -5.79 18.61 6.96
CA GLY A 14 -6.36 17.31 7.22
C GLY A 14 -7.63 17.04 6.43
N LEU A 15 -7.77 15.80 5.98
CA LEU A 15 -9.03 15.28 5.48
C LEU A 15 -9.86 14.80 6.67
N ILE A 16 -11.10 15.25 6.77
CA ILE A 16 -12.04 14.75 7.77
C ILE A 16 -13.12 13.92 7.08
N LEU A 17 -13.21 12.66 7.44
CA LEU A 17 -14.32 11.78 7.11
C LEU A 17 -15.35 11.88 8.24
N ILE A 18 -16.57 12.26 7.92
CA ILE A 18 -17.66 12.43 8.88
C ILE A 18 -18.54 11.18 8.85
N LYS A 19 -18.54 10.41 9.93
CA LYS A 19 -19.47 9.30 10.11
C LYS A 19 -20.66 9.78 10.92
N ARG A 20 -21.85 9.75 10.34
CA ARG A 20 -23.11 10.05 11.03
C ARG A 20 -23.47 8.93 11.99
N LEU A 21 -23.97 9.30 13.16
CA LEU A 21 -24.42 8.45 14.23
C LEU A 21 -25.89 8.75 14.55
N PRO A 22 -26.60 7.90 15.31
CA PRO A 22 -27.95 8.19 15.78
C PRO A 22 -28.04 9.54 16.52
N LEU A 23 -29.25 10.08 16.61
CA LEU A 23 -29.56 11.33 17.32
C LEU A 23 -28.79 12.56 16.80
N SER A 24 -28.52 12.62 15.49
CA SER A 24 -27.80 13.72 14.82
C SER A 24 -26.36 13.93 15.32
N PHE A 25 -25.80 12.98 16.04
CA PHE A 25 -24.38 13.00 16.39
C PHE A 25 -23.49 12.56 15.20
N CYS A 26 -22.21 12.84 15.31
CA CYS A 26 -21.23 12.31 14.39
C CYS A 26 -19.89 12.01 15.09
N MET A 27 -19.05 11.29 14.40
CA MET A 27 -17.62 11.18 14.69
C MET A 27 -16.80 11.69 13.51
N TYR A 28 -15.67 12.29 13.79
CA TYR A 28 -14.68 12.66 12.80
C TYR A 28 -13.57 11.63 12.78
N TYR A 29 -13.15 11.26 11.58
CA TYR A 29 -11.96 10.44 11.38
C TYR A 29 -10.99 11.15 10.42
N LEU A 30 -9.74 11.32 10.85
CA LEU A 30 -8.66 11.91 10.07
C LEU A 30 -7.69 10.80 9.63
N PRO A 31 -7.90 10.19 8.46
CA PRO A 31 -7.02 9.12 7.97
C PRO A 31 -5.63 9.70 7.63
N ARG A 32 -4.59 9.08 8.17
CA ARG A 32 -3.20 9.51 8.00
C ARG A 32 -2.90 10.96 8.36
N GLY A 33 -3.82 11.61 9.03
CA GLY A 33 -3.72 13.04 9.36
C GLY A 33 -3.86 13.34 10.83
N PRO A 34 -3.78 14.63 11.14
CA PRO A 34 -3.50 15.76 10.23
C PRO A 34 -2.05 15.75 9.72
N MET A 35 -1.80 16.37 8.57
CA MET A 35 -0.45 16.61 8.06
C MET A 35 0.05 17.96 8.57
N MET A 36 1.11 17.95 9.36
CA MET A 36 1.71 19.13 9.98
C MET A 36 3.11 18.81 10.49
N ASP A 37 3.86 19.82 10.89
CA ASP A 37 5.06 19.58 11.69
C ASP A 37 4.70 19.24 13.15
N TYR A 38 4.82 17.97 13.50
CA TYR A 38 4.52 17.50 14.86
C TYR A 38 5.56 17.91 15.91
N LYS A 39 6.69 18.54 15.51
CA LYS A 39 7.65 19.13 16.42
C LYS A 39 7.16 20.49 16.95
N ASP A 40 6.31 21.17 16.19
CA ASP A 40 5.70 22.43 16.61
C ASP A 40 4.52 22.16 17.55
N ASN A 41 4.79 22.12 18.85
CA ASN A 41 3.79 21.87 19.90
C ASN A 41 2.64 22.86 19.85
N VAL A 42 2.92 24.13 19.53
CA VAL A 42 1.93 25.19 19.48
C VAL A 42 0.96 24.94 18.33
N LEU A 43 1.49 24.57 17.15
CA LEU A 43 0.69 24.23 16.00
C LEU A 43 -0.21 23.01 16.26
N VAL A 44 0.36 21.94 16.84
CA VAL A 44 -0.38 20.71 17.16
C VAL A 44 -1.53 21.04 18.14
N GLN A 45 -1.23 21.78 19.18
CA GLN A 45 -2.23 22.19 20.19
C GLN A 45 -3.33 23.06 19.57
N TYR A 46 -2.93 24.06 18.78
CA TYR A 46 -3.88 24.91 18.06
C TYR A 46 -4.82 24.12 17.14
N TYR A 47 -4.28 23.16 16.38
CA TYR A 47 -5.07 22.33 15.48
C TYR A 47 -6.13 21.52 16.23
N PHE A 48 -5.74 20.84 17.31
CA PHE A 48 -6.66 20.01 18.08
C PHE A 48 -7.58 20.80 19.02
N ASP A 49 -7.21 22.00 19.43
CA ASP A 49 -8.07 22.86 20.25
C ASP A 49 -9.13 23.62 19.42
N ASN A 50 -8.90 23.78 18.12
CA ASN A 50 -9.86 24.44 17.25
C ASN A 50 -11.04 23.52 16.87
N LYS A 51 -11.98 23.37 17.83
CA LYS A 51 -13.12 22.44 17.74
C LYS A 51 -14.42 23.10 17.22
N LYS A 52 -14.35 24.27 16.62
CA LYS A 52 -15.56 25.01 16.20
C LYS A 52 -16.46 24.20 15.25
N SER A 53 -15.90 23.62 14.21
CA SER A 53 -16.64 22.80 13.24
C SER A 53 -17.18 21.52 13.89
N ALA A 54 -16.38 20.85 14.71
CA ALA A 54 -16.80 19.64 15.41
C ALA A 54 -18.00 19.90 16.35
N LYS A 55 -18.00 21.02 17.07
CA LYS A 55 -19.14 21.42 17.92
C LYS A 55 -20.39 21.70 17.10
N LYS A 56 -20.26 22.41 15.97
CA LYS A 56 -21.37 22.72 15.07
C LYS A 56 -22.03 21.46 14.50
N ASP A 57 -21.22 20.44 14.22
CA ASP A 57 -21.67 19.17 13.64
C ASP A 57 -22.08 18.13 14.70
N HIS A 58 -22.16 18.51 15.97
CA HIS A 58 -22.44 17.63 17.12
C HIS A 58 -21.49 16.42 17.15
N CYS A 59 -20.20 16.66 16.87
CA CYS A 59 -19.17 15.63 16.91
C CYS A 59 -18.83 15.24 18.35
N ILE A 60 -18.99 13.96 18.67
CA ILE A 60 -18.77 13.45 20.03
C ILE A 60 -17.30 13.07 20.29
N PHE A 61 -16.57 12.64 19.26
CA PHE A 61 -15.13 12.40 19.33
C PHE A 61 -14.46 12.51 17.95
N ILE A 62 -13.15 12.73 17.99
CA ILE A 62 -12.30 12.79 16.80
C ILE A 62 -11.32 11.62 16.91
N LYS A 63 -11.32 10.75 15.89
CA LYS A 63 -10.34 9.69 15.72
C LYS A 63 -9.30 10.13 14.69
N PHE A 64 -8.02 9.88 14.98
CA PHE A 64 -6.95 10.16 14.02
C PHE A 64 -5.84 9.12 14.13
N ASP A 65 -5.15 8.89 13.04
CA ASP A 65 -4.03 7.95 12.91
C ASP A 65 -2.93 8.56 12.03
N PRO A 66 -2.17 9.51 12.59
CA PRO A 66 -1.17 10.25 11.83
C PRO A 66 -0.10 9.32 11.26
N ALA A 67 0.41 9.67 10.07
CA ALA A 67 1.46 8.91 9.41
C ALA A 67 2.84 9.14 10.09
N ILE A 68 2.92 8.82 11.38
CA ILE A 68 4.14 8.94 12.17
C ILE A 68 4.77 7.55 12.32
N HIS A 69 6.01 7.42 11.89
CA HIS A 69 6.80 6.21 12.09
C HIS A 69 7.27 6.14 13.55
N VAL A 70 6.92 5.06 14.22
CA VAL A 70 7.29 4.84 15.63
C VAL A 70 8.61 4.10 15.73
N ASN A 71 8.77 3.06 14.92
CA ASN A 71 9.96 2.21 14.88
C ASN A 71 10.25 1.83 13.44
N ASP A 72 11.53 1.61 13.14
CA ASP A 72 11.93 0.77 12.03
C ASP A 72 12.20 -0.65 12.50
N TYR A 73 11.81 -1.62 11.71
CA TYR A 73 12.06 -3.03 11.97
C TYR A 73 12.90 -3.62 10.83
N ASP A 74 14.07 -4.12 11.17
CA ASP A 74 14.87 -4.87 10.22
C ASP A 74 14.59 -6.37 10.35
N SER A 75 13.97 -6.94 9.33
CA SER A 75 13.60 -8.36 9.29
C SER A 75 14.80 -9.32 9.27
N LYS A 76 16.01 -8.85 8.95
CA LYS A 76 17.22 -9.67 8.92
C LYS A 76 17.89 -9.76 10.27
N SER A 77 18.00 -8.62 10.96
CA SER A 77 18.66 -8.54 12.27
C SER A 77 17.70 -8.70 13.43
N TYR A 78 16.38 -8.67 13.18
CA TYR A 78 15.31 -8.63 14.19
C TYR A 78 15.43 -7.45 15.15
N ASN A 79 16.19 -6.42 14.77
CA ASN A 79 16.34 -5.22 15.56
C ASN A 79 15.20 -4.25 15.29
N THR A 80 14.78 -3.56 16.34
CA THR A 80 13.82 -2.45 16.29
C THR A 80 14.53 -1.17 16.71
N ASN A 81 14.54 -0.19 15.81
CA ASN A 81 15.02 1.14 16.13
C ASN A 81 13.83 2.04 16.38
N ARG A 82 13.62 2.42 17.65
CA ARG A 82 12.57 3.37 18.03
C ARG A 82 13.06 4.79 17.76
N TYR A 83 12.21 5.58 17.11
CA TYR A 83 12.52 6.99 16.88
C TYR A 83 12.42 7.79 18.17
N GLU A 84 13.41 8.63 18.45
CA GLU A 84 13.50 9.46 19.66
C GLU A 84 12.30 10.42 19.82
N TYR A 85 11.77 10.92 18.72
CA TYR A 85 10.63 11.83 18.75
C TYR A 85 9.31 11.16 19.17
N THR A 86 9.22 9.83 19.14
CA THR A 86 7.97 9.11 19.41
C THR A 86 7.36 9.46 20.75
N ASP A 87 8.15 9.44 21.81
CA ASP A 87 7.67 9.72 23.16
C ASP A 87 7.30 11.20 23.33
N THR A 88 7.98 12.08 22.63
CA THR A 88 7.66 13.51 22.59
C THR A 88 6.30 13.74 21.94
N TYR A 89 6.04 13.13 20.78
CA TYR A 89 4.75 13.26 20.11
C TYR A 89 3.60 12.67 20.91
N LEU A 90 3.80 11.53 21.56
CA LEU A 90 2.80 10.95 22.45
C LEU A 90 2.47 11.88 23.64
N LYS A 91 3.46 12.55 24.22
CA LYS A 91 3.25 13.56 25.28
C LYS A 91 2.46 14.76 24.76
N ILE A 92 2.77 15.26 23.56
CA ILE A 92 2.05 16.37 22.93
C ILE A 92 0.59 15.99 22.69
N PHE A 93 0.31 14.82 22.09
CA PHE A 93 -1.07 14.36 21.89
C PHE A 93 -1.82 14.22 23.23
N LYS A 94 -1.16 13.72 24.26
CA LYS A 94 -1.75 13.63 25.61
C LYS A 94 -2.10 15.01 26.18
N SER A 95 -1.26 16.03 25.96
CA SER A 95 -1.57 17.41 26.39
C SER A 95 -2.78 17.99 25.65
N CYS A 96 -3.02 17.56 24.40
CA CYS A 96 -4.24 17.87 23.64
C CYS A 96 -5.47 17.02 24.05
N LYS A 97 -5.38 16.28 25.17
CA LYS A 97 -6.42 15.36 25.68
C LYS A 97 -6.73 14.19 24.73
N ALA A 98 -5.81 13.83 23.88
CA ALA A 98 -5.94 12.63 23.06
C ALA A 98 -5.65 11.37 23.89
N ILE A 99 -6.44 10.31 23.61
CA ILE A 99 -6.28 9.00 24.25
C ILE A 99 -5.65 8.06 23.22
N HIS A 100 -4.49 7.52 23.55
CA HIS A 100 -3.85 6.51 22.73
C HIS A 100 -4.45 5.13 23.01
N HIS A 101 -5.11 4.51 22.04
CA HIS A 101 -5.78 3.21 22.18
C HIS A 101 -4.84 2.00 22.09
N GLY A 102 -3.53 2.23 22.06
CA GLY A 102 -2.54 1.17 21.88
C GLY A 102 -2.31 0.84 20.40
N TYR A 103 -1.52 -0.21 20.19
CA TYR A 103 -1.22 -0.69 18.85
C TYR A 103 -2.08 -1.91 18.56
N THR A 104 -2.75 -1.90 17.41
CA THR A 104 -3.57 -3.01 16.96
C THR A 104 -2.72 -4.23 16.60
N MET A 105 -3.21 -5.41 16.89
CA MET A 105 -2.53 -6.68 16.59
C MET A 105 -3.10 -7.35 15.33
N SER A 106 -4.36 -7.07 15.00
CA SER A 106 -5.02 -7.59 13.82
C SER A 106 -5.14 -6.52 12.74
N ILE A 107 -4.95 -6.90 11.49
CA ILE A 107 -5.12 -6.01 10.33
C ILE A 107 -6.57 -5.55 10.16
N ALA A 108 -7.53 -6.32 10.70
CA ALA A 108 -8.94 -6.01 10.64
C ALA A 108 -9.39 -4.94 11.66
N ASP A 109 -8.56 -4.64 12.66
CA ASP A 109 -8.94 -3.72 13.75
C ASP A 109 -8.88 -2.25 13.36
N THR A 110 -8.18 -1.94 12.27
CA THR A 110 -7.98 -0.55 11.80
C THR A 110 -8.13 -0.42 10.31
N VAL A 111 -8.53 0.77 9.87
CA VAL A 111 -8.58 1.13 8.45
C VAL A 111 -7.17 1.21 7.84
N GLN A 112 -6.18 1.59 8.63
CA GLN A 112 -4.80 1.76 8.20
C GLN A 112 -3.91 0.65 8.78
N ALA A 113 -3.06 0.07 7.93
CA ALA A 113 -2.12 -0.95 8.36
C ALA A 113 -1.12 -0.39 9.37
N ARG A 114 -0.93 -1.11 10.49
CA ARG A 114 0.07 -0.77 11.51
C ARG A 114 1.50 -0.88 10.99
N PHE A 115 1.76 -1.92 10.21
CA PHE A 115 3.07 -2.17 9.62
C PHE A 115 3.05 -1.87 8.14
N GLN A 116 4.13 -1.28 7.66
CA GLN A 116 4.34 -1.00 6.24
C GLN A 116 5.71 -1.54 5.84
N SER A 117 5.79 -2.10 4.64
CA SER A 117 7.05 -2.44 4.01
C SER A 117 7.30 -1.42 2.91
N ASN A 118 8.35 -0.63 3.07
CA ASN A 118 8.69 0.43 2.13
C ASN A 118 9.79 -0.04 1.19
N VAL A 119 9.60 0.23 -0.10
CA VAL A 119 10.64 0.12 -1.11
C VAL A 119 11.01 1.53 -1.53
N TYR A 120 12.23 1.92 -1.24
CA TYR A 120 12.73 3.23 -1.63
C TYR A 120 13.26 3.17 -3.07
N SER A 121 12.73 4.04 -3.94
CA SER A 121 13.20 4.17 -5.32
C SER A 121 14.43 5.07 -5.34
N TYR A 122 15.58 4.46 -5.56
CA TYR A 122 16.84 5.17 -5.83
C TYR A 122 17.20 4.98 -7.31
N GLU A 123 18.11 5.81 -7.84
CA GLU A 123 18.56 5.78 -9.25
C GLU A 123 18.98 4.38 -9.75
N ASN A 124 19.31 3.46 -8.88
CA ASN A 124 19.72 2.10 -9.20
C ASN A 124 18.94 1.04 -8.42
N ILE A 125 17.62 1.15 -8.39
CA ILE A 125 16.75 0.20 -7.66
C ILE A 125 17.04 -1.27 -8.03
N GLU A 126 17.37 -1.56 -9.28
CA GLU A 126 17.71 -2.90 -9.72
C GLU A 126 18.88 -3.51 -8.95
N LYS A 127 19.87 -2.70 -8.54
CA LYS A 127 21.02 -3.17 -7.77
C LYS A 127 20.62 -3.61 -6.35
N THR A 128 19.60 -2.96 -5.78
CA THR A 128 19.14 -3.23 -4.40
C THR A 128 18.20 -4.43 -4.30
N LEU A 129 17.57 -4.84 -5.42
CA LEU A 129 16.65 -5.95 -5.43
C LEU A 129 17.34 -7.29 -5.06
N PRO A 130 16.66 -8.17 -4.28
CA PRO A 130 17.15 -9.51 -3.98
C PRO A 130 17.40 -10.32 -5.26
N LYS A 131 18.38 -11.23 -5.22
CA LYS A 131 18.72 -12.11 -6.38
C LYS A 131 17.50 -12.85 -6.93
N HIS A 132 16.63 -13.33 -6.04
CA HIS A 132 15.39 -14.02 -6.42
C HIS A 132 14.48 -13.12 -7.25
N THR A 133 14.24 -11.88 -6.79
CA THR A 133 13.41 -10.89 -7.50
C THR A 133 13.99 -10.55 -8.87
N LYS A 134 15.31 -10.32 -8.96
CA LYS A 134 16.01 -10.08 -10.24
C LYS A 134 15.80 -11.24 -11.22
N ARG A 135 15.89 -12.50 -10.72
CA ARG A 135 15.66 -13.69 -11.53
C ARG A 135 14.21 -13.76 -12.01
N LEU A 136 13.23 -13.47 -11.15
CA LEU A 136 11.81 -13.46 -11.52
C LEU A 136 11.51 -12.41 -12.57
N ILE A 137 12.01 -11.17 -12.41
CA ILE A 137 11.85 -10.10 -13.40
C ILE A 137 12.38 -10.54 -14.77
N LYS A 138 13.58 -11.15 -14.80
CA LYS A 138 14.18 -11.62 -16.04
C LYS A 138 13.40 -12.76 -16.72
N ILE A 139 12.80 -13.67 -15.94
CA ILE A 139 12.01 -14.78 -16.46
C ILE A 139 10.67 -14.27 -16.96
N ILE A 140 9.98 -13.46 -16.18
CA ILE A 140 8.65 -12.95 -16.49
C ILE A 140 8.71 -11.97 -17.66
N GLY A 141 9.70 -11.09 -17.71
CA GLY A 141 9.85 -10.09 -18.76
C GLY A 141 10.02 -10.64 -20.20
N ARG A 142 10.21 -11.96 -20.33
CA ARG A 142 10.28 -12.60 -21.67
C ARG A 142 8.90 -12.82 -22.29
N ASN A 143 7.88 -13.04 -21.48
CA ASN A 143 6.57 -13.50 -21.93
C ASN A 143 5.41 -12.64 -21.38
N VAL A 144 5.73 -11.60 -20.63
CA VAL A 144 4.76 -10.66 -20.09
C VAL A 144 5.03 -9.27 -20.65
N GLN A 145 3.98 -8.66 -21.18
CA GLN A 145 3.98 -7.26 -21.58
C GLN A 145 3.27 -6.44 -20.52
N ILE A 146 3.85 -5.33 -20.13
CA ILE A 146 3.23 -4.36 -19.24
C ILE A 146 2.76 -3.19 -20.10
N ILE A 147 1.47 -2.94 -20.05
CA ILE A 147 0.87 -1.73 -20.62
C ILE A 147 0.42 -0.83 -19.47
N HIS A 148 0.50 0.46 -19.65
CA HIS A 148 0.07 1.44 -18.68
C HIS A 148 -0.73 2.55 -19.38
N GLY A 149 -1.68 3.10 -18.67
CA GLY A 149 -2.58 4.11 -19.18
C GLY A 149 -3.57 4.56 -18.12
N GLN A 150 -4.66 5.14 -18.54
CA GLN A 150 -5.70 5.65 -17.64
C GLN A 150 -7.08 5.12 -18.02
N GLY A 151 -7.99 6.01 -18.44
CA GLY A 151 -9.39 5.67 -18.71
C GLY A 151 -9.60 4.62 -19.79
N GLU A 152 -8.71 4.54 -20.78
CA GLU A 152 -8.74 3.55 -21.86
C GLU A 152 -8.51 2.11 -21.37
N LEU A 153 -7.88 1.94 -20.20
CA LEU A 153 -7.64 0.63 -19.57
C LEU A 153 -8.66 0.29 -18.47
N LEU A 154 -9.57 1.21 -18.16
CA LEU A 154 -10.47 1.10 -17.02
C LEU A 154 -11.41 -0.11 -17.13
N ASP A 155 -11.90 -0.42 -18.32
CA ASP A 155 -12.84 -1.52 -18.55
C ASP A 155 -12.20 -2.87 -18.24
N GLU A 156 -11.02 -3.10 -18.80
CA GLU A 156 -10.29 -4.35 -18.58
C GLU A 156 -9.78 -4.46 -17.15
N PHE A 157 -9.31 -3.37 -16.56
CA PHE A 157 -8.92 -3.32 -15.16
C PHE A 157 -10.08 -3.70 -14.23
N SER A 158 -11.27 -3.09 -14.43
CA SER A 158 -12.46 -3.37 -13.64
C SER A 158 -12.92 -4.81 -13.77
N ARG A 159 -12.88 -5.37 -14.98
CA ARG A 159 -13.17 -6.79 -15.22
C ARG A 159 -12.24 -7.72 -14.42
N LEU A 160 -10.95 -7.40 -14.35
CA LEU A 160 -9.98 -8.18 -13.57
C LEU A 160 -10.21 -8.05 -12.05
N VAL A 161 -10.66 -6.88 -11.60
CA VAL A 161 -11.07 -6.66 -10.20
C VAL A 161 -12.27 -7.55 -9.86
N GLU A 162 -13.33 -7.55 -10.67
CA GLU A 162 -14.52 -8.41 -10.50
C GLU A 162 -14.17 -9.91 -10.47
N LEU A 163 -13.29 -10.36 -11.36
CA LEU A 163 -12.79 -11.73 -11.34
C LEU A 163 -12.03 -12.05 -10.04
N THR A 164 -11.32 -11.07 -9.50
CA THR A 164 -10.59 -11.23 -8.23
C THR A 164 -11.56 -11.31 -7.05
N GLU A 165 -12.61 -10.48 -7.04
CA GLU A 165 -13.68 -10.53 -6.04
C GLU A 165 -14.35 -11.91 -6.02
N SER A 166 -14.77 -12.38 -7.20
CA SER A 166 -15.42 -13.69 -7.33
C SER A 166 -14.52 -14.84 -6.85
N ARG A 167 -13.22 -14.79 -7.19
CA ARG A 167 -12.25 -15.82 -6.80
C ARG A 167 -11.92 -15.82 -5.32
N LYS A 168 -11.85 -14.62 -4.69
CA LYS A 168 -11.40 -14.44 -3.31
C LYS A 168 -12.56 -14.36 -2.31
N GLY A 169 -13.78 -14.15 -2.76
CA GLY A 169 -14.93 -13.93 -1.89
C GLY A 169 -14.85 -12.64 -1.09
N VAL A 170 -14.22 -11.60 -1.65
CA VAL A 170 -14.05 -10.29 -1.03
C VAL A 170 -14.73 -9.22 -1.86
N ALA A 171 -15.25 -8.18 -1.22
CA ALA A 171 -15.75 -7.00 -1.92
C ALA A 171 -14.61 -5.99 -2.10
N LEU A 172 -14.33 -5.62 -3.33
CA LEU A 172 -13.37 -4.57 -3.69
C LEU A 172 -14.10 -3.29 -4.11
N ARG A 173 -13.44 -2.42 -4.84
CA ARG A 173 -14.05 -1.20 -5.36
C ARG A 173 -14.58 -1.45 -6.78
N ASP A 174 -15.71 -0.84 -7.11
CA ASP A 174 -16.34 -0.92 -8.42
C ASP A 174 -15.68 -0.02 -9.47
N LYS A 175 -16.10 -0.18 -10.71
CA LYS A 175 -15.61 0.61 -11.85
C LYS A 175 -15.85 2.11 -11.65
N GLU A 176 -16.98 2.51 -11.08
CA GLU A 176 -17.32 3.94 -10.89
C GLU A 176 -16.37 4.61 -9.87
N TYR A 177 -15.97 3.87 -8.85
CA TYR A 177 -14.95 4.35 -7.91
C TYR A 177 -13.61 4.63 -8.62
N PHE A 178 -13.14 3.69 -9.46
CA PHE A 178 -11.87 3.87 -10.17
C PHE A 178 -11.95 4.97 -11.22
N LYS A 179 -13.08 5.10 -11.90
CA LYS A 179 -13.35 6.20 -12.82
C LYS A 179 -13.25 7.55 -12.12
N THR A 180 -13.96 7.70 -11.00
CA THR A 180 -13.92 8.91 -10.17
C THR A 180 -12.50 9.23 -9.69
N LEU A 181 -11.71 8.20 -9.34
CA LEU A 181 -10.32 8.37 -8.92
C LEU A 181 -9.46 8.94 -10.06
N LEU A 182 -9.58 8.38 -11.27
CA LEU A 182 -8.85 8.85 -12.46
C LEU A 182 -9.24 10.29 -12.84
N GLU A 183 -10.52 10.62 -12.78
CA GLU A 183 -11.03 11.96 -13.09
C GLU A 183 -10.55 13.03 -12.08
N ASN A 184 -10.49 12.69 -10.80
CA ASN A 184 -10.09 13.63 -9.76
C ASN A 184 -8.58 13.72 -9.53
N CYS A 185 -7.82 12.71 -9.95
CA CYS A 185 -6.37 12.63 -9.78
C CYS A 185 -5.67 12.25 -11.10
N PRO A 186 -5.86 13.01 -12.19
CA PRO A 186 -5.36 12.60 -13.51
C PRO A 186 -3.83 12.51 -13.58
N GLU A 187 -3.10 13.36 -12.86
CA GLU A 187 -1.63 13.35 -12.85
C GLU A 187 -1.06 12.30 -11.88
N GLY A 188 -1.84 11.89 -10.88
CA GLY A 188 -1.42 10.97 -9.81
C GLY A 188 -1.90 9.54 -9.98
N SER A 189 -2.72 9.25 -11.00
CA SER A 189 -3.34 7.93 -11.18
C SER A 189 -2.90 7.29 -12.48
N VAL A 190 -2.51 6.01 -12.41
CA VAL A 190 -2.13 5.20 -13.57
C VAL A 190 -2.59 3.77 -13.37
N ILE A 191 -3.12 3.16 -14.42
CA ILE A 191 -3.46 1.74 -14.48
C ILE A 191 -2.31 0.99 -15.14
N PHE A 192 -1.83 -0.08 -14.51
CA PHE A 192 -0.90 -1.02 -15.09
C PHE A 192 -1.60 -2.35 -15.33
N LEU A 193 -1.51 -2.87 -16.55
CA LEU A 193 -1.98 -4.20 -16.90
C LEU A 193 -0.82 -5.06 -17.39
N ALA A 194 -0.74 -6.25 -16.84
CA ALA A 194 0.22 -7.27 -17.28
C ALA A 194 -0.51 -8.28 -18.16
N THR A 195 -0.07 -8.43 -19.39
CA THR A 195 -0.60 -9.41 -20.34
C THR A 195 0.42 -10.50 -20.60
N CYS A 196 -0.06 -11.72 -20.74
CA CYS A 196 0.78 -12.88 -20.99
C CYS A 196 0.23 -13.72 -22.13
N ASN A 197 1.09 -14.09 -23.09
CA ASN A 197 0.71 -15.02 -24.15
C ASN A 197 0.81 -16.47 -23.63
N VAL A 198 -0.29 -16.97 -23.08
CA VAL A 198 -0.38 -18.30 -22.49
C VAL A 198 -0.11 -19.41 -23.52
N TYR A 199 -0.55 -19.21 -24.77
CA TYR A 199 -0.31 -20.18 -25.85
C TYR A 199 1.19 -20.35 -26.15
N GLN A 200 1.91 -19.24 -26.24
CA GLN A 200 3.35 -19.27 -26.46
C GLN A 200 4.10 -19.93 -25.29
N LEU A 201 3.68 -19.64 -24.04
CA LEU A 201 4.24 -20.27 -22.85
C LEU A 201 4.02 -21.77 -22.82
N ASP A 202 2.82 -22.25 -23.16
CA ASP A 202 2.48 -23.68 -23.22
C ASP A 202 3.33 -24.39 -24.30
N LYS A 203 3.46 -23.78 -25.48
CA LYS A 203 4.31 -24.30 -26.56
C LYS A 203 5.76 -24.44 -26.11
N GLU A 204 6.34 -23.37 -25.54
CA GLU A 204 7.73 -23.41 -25.04
C GLU A 204 7.93 -24.43 -23.90
N ALA A 205 6.94 -24.59 -23.04
CA ALA A 205 6.99 -25.57 -21.96
C ALA A 205 6.97 -27.01 -22.51
N LYS A 206 6.15 -27.29 -23.51
CA LYS A 206 6.09 -28.58 -24.19
C LYS A 206 7.40 -28.90 -24.91
N GLU A 207 7.95 -27.95 -25.64
CA GLU A 207 9.24 -28.09 -26.31
C GLU A 207 10.38 -28.40 -25.34
N LYS A 208 10.46 -27.66 -24.23
CA LYS A 208 11.45 -27.90 -23.16
C LYS A 208 11.28 -29.28 -22.49
N LYS A 209 10.04 -29.72 -22.31
CA LYS A 209 9.77 -31.07 -21.77
C LYS A 209 10.33 -32.15 -22.70
N VAL A 210 10.00 -32.08 -23.97
CA VAL A 210 10.49 -33.03 -24.99
C VAL A 210 12.03 -33.04 -25.05
N GLN A 211 12.65 -31.88 -24.98
CA GLN A 211 14.11 -31.77 -25.00
C GLN A 211 14.74 -32.44 -23.77
N ARG A 212 14.20 -32.19 -22.57
CA ARG A 212 14.69 -32.83 -21.34
C ARG A 212 14.51 -34.35 -21.35
N GLU A 213 13.42 -34.84 -21.91
CA GLU A 213 13.19 -36.29 -22.06
C GLU A 213 14.22 -36.92 -22.99
N LYS A 214 14.58 -36.26 -24.10
CA LYS A 214 15.66 -36.72 -25.01
C LYS A 214 17.01 -36.74 -24.31
N GLU A 215 17.38 -35.70 -23.56
CA GLU A 215 18.62 -35.59 -22.82
C GLU A 215 18.72 -36.69 -21.75
N MET A 216 17.63 -36.94 -21.03
CA MET A 216 17.55 -38.00 -20.03
C MET A 216 17.74 -39.40 -20.65
N LEU A 217 17.08 -39.65 -21.79
CA LEU A 217 17.25 -40.92 -22.52
C LEU A 217 18.68 -41.13 -23.02
N GLN A 218 19.31 -40.06 -23.51
CA GLN A 218 20.73 -40.11 -23.91
C GLN A 218 21.64 -40.43 -22.72
N HIS A 219 21.39 -39.77 -21.59
CA HIS A 219 22.14 -40.00 -20.36
C HIS A 219 22.01 -41.47 -19.85
N LEU A 220 20.78 -41.99 -19.86
CA LEU A 220 20.52 -43.40 -19.51
C LEU A 220 21.20 -44.38 -20.47
N LYS A 221 21.25 -44.08 -21.76
CA LYS A 221 21.99 -44.91 -22.75
C LYS A 221 23.50 -44.90 -22.47
N MET A 222 24.08 -43.76 -22.10
CA MET A 222 25.48 -43.62 -21.74
C MET A 222 25.80 -44.39 -20.45
N LEU A 223 24.95 -44.30 -19.42
CA LEU A 223 25.12 -45.07 -18.19
C LEU A 223 25.08 -46.57 -18.44
N LYS A 224 24.14 -47.06 -19.26
CA LYS A 224 24.07 -48.49 -19.63
C LYS A 224 25.31 -48.97 -20.38
N ARG A 225 25.93 -48.14 -21.24
CA ARG A 225 27.15 -48.47 -21.94
C ARG A 225 28.37 -48.58 -21.00
N ASN A 226 28.40 -47.76 -19.95
CA ASN A 226 29.49 -47.75 -18.96
C ASN A 226 29.33 -48.81 -17.86
N CYS A 227 28.16 -49.47 -17.76
CA CYS A 227 27.95 -50.59 -16.82
C CYS A 227 28.16 -51.96 -17.46
N ILE A 228 28.61 -52.05 -18.73
CA ILE A 228 28.94 -53.29 -19.42
C ILE A 228 30.47 -53.32 -19.63
N VAL A 229 31.21 -53.28 -18.50
CA VAL A 229 32.64 -53.65 -18.44
C VAL A 229 32.84 -54.55 -17.26
#